data_eda0214d88dc3a720f0cbe1ed5fb0ade
#
_entry.id   eda0214d88dc3a720f0cbe1ed5fb0ade
#
_cell.length_a   1.000
_cell.length_b   1.000
_cell.length_c   1.000
_cell.angle_alpha   90.00
_cell.angle_beta   90.00
_cell.angle_gamma   90.00
#
_symmetry.space_group_name_H-M   'P 1'
#
loop_
_entity.id
_entity.type
_entity.pdbx_description
1 polymer ?
#
loop_
_entity_poly.entity_id
_entity_poly.type
_entity_poly.pdbx_seq_one_letter_code
_entity_poly.pdbx_strand_id
1 'polypeptide(L)'
;VEVSGVTISNFLKTALNSLKGKKVSPIEFWNILEKHSKKLNIDKSFLSRFLNEGFSGGEKKKAEILQMLILNPKLAILDETDSGLDIDSLKIVSQGINSFIDKDKTILIITHYQKILDYVKPDKILIMKNGAIVKEGGKELIEELEKNGYEGIK
;
A
#
# COMPACT_ATOMS: atom_id res chain seq x y z
N VAL A 1 -5.93 2.84 -13.46
CA VAL A 1 -5.77 2.96 -14.93
C VAL A 1 -5.06 1.72 -15.43
N GLU A 2 -5.58 1.08 -16.49
CA GLU A 2 -4.95 -0.03 -17.18
C GLU A 2 -4.02 0.51 -18.28
N VAL A 3 -2.83 -0.09 -18.42
CA VAL A 3 -1.85 0.35 -19.41
C VAL A 3 -1.40 -0.86 -20.22
N SER A 4 -2.08 -1.08 -21.37
CA SER A 4 -1.74 -2.15 -22.29
C SER A 4 -0.37 -1.94 -22.92
N GLY A 5 0.40 -3.02 -23.11
CA GLY A 5 1.72 -2.97 -23.72
C GLY A 5 2.87 -2.60 -22.78
N VAL A 6 2.58 -2.17 -21.54
CA VAL A 6 3.60 -1.86 -20.54
C VAL A 6 3.53 -2.86 -19.40
N THR A 7 4.54 -3.71 -19.27
CA THR A 7 4.60 -4.69 -18.18
C THR A 7 4.87 -4.00 -16.84
N ILE A 8 4.43 -4.65 -15.73
CA ILE A 8 4.72 -4.16 -14.35
C ILE A 8 6.22 -3.92 -14.18
N SER A 9 7.05 -4.87 -14.60
CA SER A 9 8.50 -4.76 -14.45
C SER A 9 9.09 -3.58 -15.22
N ASN A 10 8.64 -3.35 -16.46
CA ASN A 10 9.11 -2.23 -17.29
C ASN A 10 8.65 -0.88 -16.71
N PHE A 11 7.40 -0.81 -16.27
CA PHE A 11 6.87 0.38 -15.60
C PHE A 11 7.71 0.74 -14.36
N LEU A 12 7.91 -0.23 -13.45
CA LEU A 12 8.64 -0.02 -12.21
C LEU A 12 10.12 0.36 -12.45
N LYS A 13 10.76 -0.27 -13.45
CA LYS A 13 12.14 0.09 -13.83
C LYS A 13 12.24 1.52 -14.34
N THR A 14 11.30 1.92 -15.20
CA THR A 14 11.27 3.27 -15.77
C THR A 14 11.01 4.30 -14.68
N ALA A 15 10.03 4.08 -13.82
CA ALA A 15 9.72 4.96 -12.71
C ALA A 15 10.90 5.11 -11.72
N LEU A 16 11.55 4.00 -11.37
CA LEU A 16 12.71 4.01 -10.48
C LEU A 16 13.89 4.78 -11.08
N ASN A 17 14.16 4.60 -12.38
CA ASN A 17 15.22 5.33 -13.08
C ASN A 17 14.94 6.84 -13.10
N SER A 18 13.69 7.22 -13.35
CA SER A 18 13.26 8.63 -13.35
C SER A 18 13.47 9.28 -11.99
N LEU A 19 13.06 8.60 -10.91
CA LEU A 19 13.22 9.10 -9.54
C LEU A 19 14.69 9.21 -9.12
N LYS A 20 15.53 8.23 -9.48
CA LYS A 20 16.97 8.26 -9.16
C LYS A 20 17.79 9.21 -10.02
N GLY A 21 17.23 9.74 -11.11
CA GLY A 21 17.95 10.55 -12.10
C GLY A 21 19.08 9.82 -12.81
N LYS A 22 19.15 8.47 -12.69
CA LYS A 22 20.15 7.61 -13.32
C LYS A 22 19.59 6.23 -13.64
N LYS A 23 20.17 5.57 -14.63
CA LYS A 23 19.81 4.20 -14.98
C LYS A 23 20.31 3.22 -13.91
N VAL A 24 19.40 2.48 -13.31
CA VAL A 24 19.70 1.34 -12.44
C VAL A 24 20.10 0.16 -13.32
N SER A 25 21.16 -0.57 -12.94
CA SER A 25 21.59 -1.74 -13.70
C SER A 25 20.48 -2.82 -13.72
N PRO A 26 20.40 -3.65 -14.78
CA PRO A 26 19.41 -4.73 -14.82
C PRO A 26 19.49 -5.67 -13.61
N ILE A 27 20.69 -6.02 -13.18
CA ILE A 27 20.92 -6.91 -12.04
C ILE A 27 20.44 -6.26 -10.74
N GLU A 28 20.80 -4.99 -10.49
CA GLU A 28 20.36 -4.26 -9.30
C GLU A 28 18.83 -4.16 -9.26
N PHE A 29 18.20 -3.83 -10.39
CA PHE A 29 16.74 -3.75 -10.48
C PHE A 29 16.07 -5.10 -10.18
N TRP A 30 16.56 -6.20 -10.77
CA TRP A 30 16.01 -7.52 -10.53
C TRP A 30 16.13 -7.97 -9.07
N ASN A 31 17.25 -7.67 -8.41
CA ASN A 31 17.43 -7.97 -7.00
C ASN A 31 16.40 -7.22 -6.13
N ILE A 32 16.18 -5.92 -6.42
CA ILE A 32 15.17 -5.13 -5.73
C ILE A 32 13.76 -5.71 -5.98
N LEU A 33 13.44 -5.96 -7.24
CA LEU A 33 12.13 -6.47 -7.65
C LEU A 33 11.82 -7.83 -7.01
N GLU A 34 12.76 -8.78 -7.08
CA GLU A 34 12.60 -10.12 -6.50
C GLU A 34 12.45 -10.07 -4.98
N LYS A 35 13.24 -9.25 -4.30
CA LYS A 35 13.16 -9.05 -2.84
C LYS A 35 11.76 -8.64 -2.39
N HIS A 36 11.17 -7.66 -3.08
CA HIS A 36 9.87 -7.12 -2.70
C HIS A 36 8.69 -7.98 -3.19
N SER A 37 8.81 -8.60 -4.38
CA SER A 37 7.80 -9.52 -4.89
C SER A 37 7.61 -10.73 -3.99
N LYS A 38 8.70 -11.33 -3.48
CA LYS A 38 8.64 -12.45 -2.52
C LYS A 38 7.88 -12.09 -1.24
N LYS A 39 8.05 -10.86 -0.73
CA LYS A 39 7.32 -10.40 0.47
C LYS A 39 5.80 -10.31 0.26
N LEU A 40 5.37 -10.07 -0.98
CA LEU A 40 3.97 -9.89 -1.35
C LEU A 40 3.35 -11.14 -1.98
N ASN A 41 4.08 -12.27 -1.98
CA ASN A 41 3.66 -13.50 -2.66
C ASN A 41 3.27 -13.23 -4.13
N ILE A 42 4.11 -12.47 -4.83
CA ILE A 42 3.95 -12.13 -6.25
C ILE A 42 4.87 -13.01 -7.08
N ASP A 43 4.29 -13.76 -8.03
CA ASP A 43 5.03 -14.60 -8.96
C ASP A 43 5.75 -13.80 -10.03
N LYS A 44 6.82 -14.40 -10.61
CA LYS A 44 7.55 -13.81 -11.74
C LYS A 44 6.66 -13.62 -12.97
N SER A 45 5.73 -14.54 -13.22
CA SER A 45 4.76 -14.45 -14.32
C SER A 45 3.87 -13.20 -14.21
N PHE A 46 3.45 -12.83 -12.97
CA PHE A 46 2.68 -11.63 -12.72
C PHE A 46 3.43 -10.36 -13.13
N LEU A 47 4.74 -10.31 -12.88
CA LEU A 47 5.58 -9.14 -13.21
C LEU A 47 5.71 -8.89 -14.72
N SER A 48 5.42 -9.90 -15.54
CA SER A 48 5.42 -9.84 -17.00
C SER A 48 4.06 -9.44 -17.59
N ARG A 49 3.00 -9.39 -16.78
CA ARG A 49 1.66 -8.94 -17.20
C ARG A 49 1.65 -7.42 -17.42
N PHE A 50 0.76 -6.96 -18.28
CA PHE A 50 0.55 -5.53 -18.50
C PHE A 50 -0.07 -4.89 -17.26
N LEU A 51 0.36 -3.64 -16.99
CA LEU A 51 0.01 -2.94 -15.75
C LEU A 51 -1.51 -2.80 -15.60
N ASN A 52 -2.02 -3.41 -14.53
CA ASN A 52 -3.43 -3.44 -14.12
C ASN A 52 -4.39 -4.14 -15.09
N GLU A 53 -3.93 -4.64 -16.25
CA GLU A 53 -4.78 -5.29 -17.24
C GLU A 53 -5.25 -6.67 -16.75
N GLY A 54 -6.58 -6.80 -16.58
CA GLY A 54 -7.21 -8.03 -16.11
C GLY A 54 -6.80 -8.44 -14.68
N PHE A 55 -6.34 -7.52 -13.84
CA PHE A 55 -6.00 -7.83 -12.45
C PHE A 55 -7.25 -7.94 -11.60
N SER A 56 -7.28 -8.94 -10.71
CA SER A 56 -8.22 -8.97 -9.61
C SER A 56 -7.99 -7.79 -8.65
N GLY A 57 -8.98 -7.51 -7.78
CA GLY A 57 -8.83 -6.47 -6.76
C GLY A 57 -7.59 -6.66 -5.89
N GLY A 58 -7.36 -7.88 -5.40
CA GLY A 58 -6.20 -8.21 -4.58
C GLY A 58 -4.88 -8.07 -5.33
N GLU A 59 -4.83 -8.45 -6.61
CA GLU A 59 -3.65 -8.28 -7.47
C GLU A 59 -3.32 -6.79 -7.68
N LYS A 60 -4.33 -5.93 -7.90
CA LYS A 60 -4.16 -4.48 -8.03
C LYS A 60 -3.54 -3.91 -6.75
N LYS A 61 -4.07 -4.28 -5.58
CA LYS A 61 -3.55 -3.80 -4.28
C LYS A 61 -2.13 -4.29 -3.99
N LYS A 62 -1.82 -5.56 -4.30
CA LYS A 62 -0.43 -6.06 -4.20
C LYS A 62 0.52 -5.30 -5.14
N ALA A 63 0.08 -4.97 -6.37
CA ALA A 63 0.87 -4.19 -7.31
C ALA A 63 1.10 -2.75 -6.82
N GLU A 64 0.11 -2.11 -6.17
CA GLU A 64 0.25 -0.79 -5.53
C GLU A 64 1.30 -0.82 -4.41
N ILE A 65 1.24 -1.81 -3.52
CA ILE A 65 2.23 -1.97 -2.45
C ILE A 65 3.62 -2.29 -3.01
N LEU A 66 3.72 -3.10 -4.07
CA LEU A 66 4.99 -3.36 -4.74
C LEU A 66 5.61 -2.08 -5.29
N GLN A 67 4.80 -1.21 -5.92
CA GLN A 67 5.25 0.11 -6.38
C GLN A 67 5.79 0.95 -5.23
N MET A 68 5.07 1.07 -4.13
CA MET A 68 5.52 1.79 -2.94
C MET A 68 6.86 1.28 -2.43
N LEU A 69 7.03 -0.05 -2.31
CA LEU A 69 8.26 -0.66 -1.81
C LEU A 69 9.47 -0.43 -2.73
N ILE A 70 9.26 -0.47 -4.06
CA ILE A 70 10.34 -0.28 -5.04
C ILE A 70 10.72 1.19 -5.19
N LEU A 71 9.72 2.08 -5.28
CA LEU A 71 9.93 3.51 -5.45
C LEU A 71 10.42 4.18 -4.17
N ASN A 72 10.12 3.57 -3.02
CA ASN A 72 10.63 3.93 -1.70
C ASN A 72 10.50 5.44 -1.36
N PRO A 73 9.28 6.03 -1.45
CA PRO A 73 9.06 7.45 -1.17
C PRO A 73 9.27 7.78 0.31
N LYS A 74 9.42 9.06 0.66
CA LYS A 74 9.43 9.54 2.05
C LYS A 74 8.02 9.60 2.63
N LEU A 75 7.02 9.91 1.80
CA LEU A 75 5.61 9.93 2.15
C LEU A 75 4.84 9.03 1.19
N ALA A 76 4.09 8.08 1.73
CA ALA A 76 3.14 7.26 0.98
C ALA A 76 1.71 7.59 1.45
N ILE A 77 0.80 7.79 0.50
CA ILE A 77 -0.64 7.94 0.76
C ILE A 77 -1.33 6.71 0.18
N LEU A 78 -1.97 5.94 1.04
CA LEU A 78 -2.68 4.70 0.72
C LEU A 78 -4.18 4.95 0.88
N ASP A 79 -4.87 5.08 -0.25
CA ASP A 79 -6.30 5.38 -0.27
C ASP A 79 -7.08 4.10 -0.53
N GLU A 80 -7.81 3.63 0.51
CA GLU A 80 -8.62 2.40 0.49
C GLU A 80 -7.86 1.17 -0.06
N THR A 81 -6.57 1.04 0.27
CA THR A 81 -5.73 -0.06 -0.21
C THR A 81 -6.15 -1.43 0.37
N ASP A 82 -6.94 -1.44 1.42
CA ASP A 82 -7.50 -2.61 2.10
C ASP A 82 -8.91 -2.97 1.63
N SER A 83 -9.56 -2.11 0.86
CA SER A 83 -10.94 -2.32 0.40
C SER A 83 -11.04 -3.52 -0.55
N GLY A 84 -12.04 -4.39 -0.29
CA GLY A 84 -12.32 -5.55 -1.14
C GLY A 84 -11.31 -6.68 -1.07
N LEU A 85 -10.40 -6.67 -0.09
CA LEU A 85 -9.44 -7.75 0.12
C LEU A 85 -10.05 -8.87 0.99
N ASP A 86 -9.73 -10.12 0.65
CA ASP A 86 -9.87 -11.24 1.57
C ASP A 86 -8.83 -11.15 2.70
N ILE A 87 -9.01 -11.98 3.73
CA ILE A 87 -8.15 -11.96 4.94
C ILE A 87 -6.67 -12.22 4.59
N ASP A 88 -6.40 -13.14 3.67
CA ASP A 88 -5.02 -13.49 3.33
C ASP A 88 -4.34 -12.40 2.50
N SER A 89 -5.06 -11.80 1.56
CA SER A 89 -4.59 -10.64 0.81
C SER A 89 -4.36 -9.43 1.73
N LEU A 90 -5.25 -9.19 2.70
CA LEU A 90 -5.10 -8.12 3.69
C LEU A 90 -3.83 -8.31 4.54
N LYS A 91 -3.54 -9.54 4.98
CA LYS A 91 -2.30 -9.86 5.71
C LYS A 91 -1.06 -9.55 4.87
N ILE A 92 -1.05 -9.98 3.60
CA ILE A 92 0.09 -9.77 2.69
C ILE A 92 0.32 -8.29 2.46
N VAL A 93 -0.74 -7.53 2.15
CA VAL A 93 -0.69 -6.07 1.96
C VAL A 93 -0.17 -5.38 3.23
N SER A 94 -0.70 -5.74 4.39
CA SER A 94 -0.28 -5.19 5.68
C SER A 94 1.18 -5.51 6.02
N GLN A 95 1.68 -6.71 5.69
CA GLN A 95 3.10 -7.05 5.82
C GLN A 95 3.97 -6.17 4.90
N GLY A 96 3.50 -5.90 3.68
CA GLY A 96 4.15 -4.97 2.77
C GLY A 96 4.25 -3.56 3.37
N ILE A 97 3.15 -3.03 3.91
CA ILE A 97 3.08 -1.74 4.59
C ILE A 97 4.06 -1.70 5.77
N ASN A 98 4.01 -2.68 6.67
CA ASN A 98 4.90 -2.74 7.83
C ASN A 98 6.38 -2.84 7.43
N SER A 99 6.68 -3.50 6.31
CA SER A 99 8.07 -3.60 5.81
C SER A 99 8.60 -2.32 5.18
N PHE A 100 7.72 -1.35 4.90
CA PHE A 100 8.08 -0.04 4.36
C PHE A 100 8.38 0.97 5.48
N ILE A 101 7.73 0.82 6.64
CA ILE A 101 7.83 1.78 7.75
C ILE A 101 9.26 1.78 8.31
N ASP A 102 9.86 2.96 8.40
CA ASP A 102 11.07 3.25 9.15
C ASP A 102 11.03 4.70 9.69
N LYS A 103 12.06 5.09 10.44
CA LYS A 103 12.13 6.40 11.12
C LYS A 103 12.08 7.63 10.19
N ASP A 104 12.40 7.46 8.91
CA ASP A 104 12.50 8.54 7.93
C ASP A 104 11.31 8.55 6.96
N LYS A 105 10.27 7.73 7.22
CA LYS A 105 9.12 7.58 6.35
C LYS A 105 7.81 7.83 7.05
N THR A 106 6.88 8.36 6.30
CA THR A 106 5.50 8.59 6.74
C THR A 106 4.53 7.84 5.83
N ILE A 107 3.54 7.18 6.43
CA ILE A 107 2.41 6.60 5.70
C ILE A 107 1.13 7.26 6.21
N LEU A 108 0.32 7.75 5.27
CA LEU A 108 -1.06 8.14 5.52
C LEU A 108 -1.96 7.06 4.93
N ILE A 109 -2.71 6.37 5.76
CA ILE A 109 -3.69 5.36 5.34
C ILE A 109 -5.08 5.96 5.48
N ILE A 110 -5.86 5.97 4.39
CA ILE A 110 -7.27 6.33 4.39
C ILE A 110 -8.05 5.03 4.25
N THR A 111 -8.87 4.72 5.23
CA THR A 111 -9.69 3.51 5.24
C THR A 111 -10.98 3.72 6.03
N HIS A 112 -12.02 3.03 5.63
CA HIS A 112 -13.24 2.84 6.40
C HIS A 112 -13.32 1.43 7.00
N TYR A 113 -12.28 0.58 6.78
CA TYR A 113 -12.25 -0.82 7.18
C TYR A 113 -11.25 -1.03 8.32
N GLN A 114 -11.76 -1.11 9.54
CA GLN A 114 -10.93 -1.15 10.76
C GLN A 114 -10.01 -2.38 10.85
N LYS A 115 -10.32 -3.48 10.14
CA LYS A 115 -9.52 -4.72 10.18
C LYS A 115 -8.05 -4.56 9.79
N ILE A 116 -7.70 -3.53 9.00
CA ILE A 116 -6.30 -3.26 8.70
C ILE A 116 -5.50 -2.93 9.97
N LEU A 117 -6.15 -2.35 10.97
CA LEU A 117 -5.55 -1.95 12.25
C LEU A 117 -5.17 -3.14 13.14
N ASP A 118 -5.67 -4.35 12.84
CA ASP A 118 -5.22 -5.59 13.48
C ASP A 118 -3.79 -5.95 13.06
N TYR A 119 -3.36 -5.49 11.87
CA TYR A 119 -2.09 -5.83 11.26
C TYR A 119 -1.12 -4.65 11.18
N VAL A 120 -1.62 -3.43 11.03
CA VAL A 120 -0.82 -2.19 10.95
C VAL A 120 -1.16 -1.32 12.14
N LYS A 121 -0.14 -1.01 12.96
CA LYS A 121 -0.32 -0.18 14.16
C LYS A 121 -0.02 1.28 13.83
N PRO A 122 -1.03 2.16 13.79
CA PRO A 122 -0.80 3.58 13.55
C PRO A 122 -0.26 4.26 14.81
N ASP A 123 0.58 5.28 14.62
CA ASP A 123 1.01 6.19 15.68
C ASP A 123 -0.09 7.19 16.05
N LYS A 124 -0.92 7.56 15.05
CA LYS A 124 -2.01 8.53 15.20
C LYS A 124 -3.20 8.12 14.35
N ILE A 125 -4.40 8.33 14.87
CA ILE A 125 -5.67 8.12 14.19
C ILE A 125 -6.41 9.45 14.09
N LEU A 126 -6.92 9.75 12.91
CA LEU A 126 -7.72 10.92 12.61
C LEU A 126 -9.11 10.46 12.14
N ILE A 127 -10.16 10.97 12.77
CA ILE A 127 -11.53 10.71 12.33
C ILE A 127 -12.02 11.91 11.53
N MET A 128 -12.41 11.63 10.28
CA MET A 128 -12.96 12.61 9.36
C MET A 128 -14.46 12.44 9.22
N LYS A 129 -15.21 13.54 9.34
CA LYS A 129 -16.67 13.59 9.15
C LYS A 129 -17.03 14.88 8.42
N ASN A 130 -17.83 14.76 7.35
CA ASN A 130 -18.29 15.92 6.55
C ASN A 130 -17.14 16.81 6.04
N GLY A 131 -16.01 16.20 5.65
CA GLY A 131 -14.86 16.93 5.11
C GLY A 131 -13.97 17.60 6.16
N ALA A 132 -14.23 17.42 7.46
CA ALA A 132 -13.42 17.96 8.55
C ALA A 132 -12.88 16.84 9.46
N ILE A 133 -11.69 17.06 10.02
CA ILE A 133 -11.16 16.21 11.09
C ILE A 133 -11.89 16.62 12.38
N VAL A 134 -12.67 15.69 12.94
CA VAL A 134 -13.49 15.93 14.14
C VAL A 134 -12.83 15.39 15.39
N LYS A 135 -11.93 14.42 15.26
CA LYS A 135 -11.21 13.85 16.41
C LYS A 135 -9.85 13.32 16.00
N GLU A 136 -8.88 13.41 16.90
CA GLU A 136 -7.57 12.78 16.77
C GLU A 136 -7.18 12.08 18.08
N GLY A 137 -6.43 10.97 17.97
CA GLY A 137 -5.98 10.18 19.11
C GLY A 137 -5.21 8.94 18.70
N GLY A 138 -5.12 8.00 19.62
CA GLY A 138 -4.48 6.69 19.45
C GLY A 138 -5.49 5.57 19.28
N LYS A 139 -5.12 4.38 19.76
CA LYS A 139 -5.94 3.15 19.64
C LYS A 139 -7.29 3.24 20.33
N GLU A 140 -7.42 4.03 21.36
CA GLU A 140 -8.67 4.27 22.08
C GLU A 140 -9.80 4.73 21.17
N LEU A 141 -9.47 5.44 20.07
CA LEU A 141 -10.46 5.86 19.07
C LEU A 141 -11.05 4.70 18.27
N ILE A 142 -10.31 3.61 18.12
CA ILE A 142 -10.82 2.41 17.42
C ILE A 142 -11.92 1.78 18.26
N GLU A 143 -11.66 1.58 19.55
CA GLU A 143 -12.63 1.01 20.49
C GLU A 143 -13.89 1.90 20.62
N GLU A 144 -13.69 3.21 20.59
CA GLU A 144 -14.80 4.17 20.61
C GLU A 144 -15.65 4.10 19.33
N LEU A 145 -15.00 3.99 18.17
CA LEU A 145 -15.66 3.81 16.87
C LEU A 145 -16.45 2.50 16.80
N GLU A 146 -15.86 1.41 17.28
CA GLU A 146 -16.54 0.09 17.32
C GLU A 146 -17.76 0.11 18.19
N LYS A 147 -17.70 0.83 19.32
CA LYS A 147 -18.78 0.89 20.30
C LYS A 147 -19.91 1.85 19.93
N ASN A 148 -19.57 3.00 19.36
CA ASN A 148 -20.51 4.12 19.18
C ASN A 148 -20.81 4.43 17.72
N GLY A 149 -20.06 3.84 16.76
CA GLY A 149 -20.15 4.18 15.35
C GLY A 149 -19.70 5.61 15.05
N TYR A 150 -19.70 6.00 13.78
CA TYR A 150 -19.34 7.37 13.36
C TYR A 150 -20.32 8.43 13.85
N GLU A 151 -21.59 8.07 14.09
CA GLU A 151 -22.60 9.02 14.58
C GLU A 151 -22.39 9.41 16.04
N GLY A 152 -21.85 8.50 16.85
CA GLY A 152 -21.56 8.72 18.25
C GLY A 152 -20.35 9.61 18.54
N ILE A 153 -19.55 9.93 17.51
CA ILE A 153 -18.38 10.80 17.65
C ILE A 153 -18.81 12.24 17.41
N LYS A 154 -18.63 13.04 18.46
CA LYS A 154 -18.91 14.47 18.47
C LYS A 154 -17.63 15.28 18.23
#